data_3fb8ade843528af1e66931f19e707321
#
_entry.id   3fb8ade843528af1e66931f19e707321
#
_cell.length_a   1.000
_cell.length_b   1.000
_cell.length_c   1.000
_cell.angle_alpha   90.00
_cell.angle_beta   90.00
_cell.angle_gamma   90.00
#
_symmetry.space_group_name_H-M   'P 1'
#
loop_
_entity.id
_entity.type
_entity.pdbx_description
1 polymer ?
#
loop_
_entity_poly.entity_id
_entity_poly.type
_entity_poly.pdbx_seq_one_letter_code
_entity_poly.pdbx_strand_id
1 'polypeptide(L)'
;MQKINFEQTIKLIHKEINVKLVKANKELDRFLVSAVPIIPKLGNYFFKKRGKQLRPVICLLSSKMINKNYSQISSDIDMSAAIEFIHGATLLHDDVIDEGKLRRGQKSITVSYTHLRAHETDLN
;
A
#
# COMPACT_ATOMS: atom_id res chain seq x y z
N MET A 1 13.59 6.27 -32.59
CA MET A 1 12.75 6.15 -31.38
C MET A 1 13.66 5.93 -30.17
N GLN A 2 13.65 6.86 -29.23
CA GLN A 2 14.43 6.70 -28.02
C GLN A 2 13.83 5.62 -27.12
N LYS A 3 14.65 4.66 -26.70
CA LYS A 3 14.23 3.68 -25.71
C LYS A 3 14.18 4.35 -24.34
N ILE A 4 12.98 4.47 -23.79
CA ILE A 4 12.76 4.96 -22.43
C ILE A 4 13.07 3.81 -21.49
N ASN A 5 13.98 4.00 -20.53
CA ASN A 5 14.27 2.97 -19.54
C ASN A 5 13.21 2.96 -18.43
N PHE A 6 13.28 1.97 -17.56
CA PHE A 6 12.29 1.78 -16.48
C PHE A 6 12.22 3.00 -15.55
N GLU A 7 13.36 3.57 -15.17
CA GLU A 7 13.40 4.73 -14.29
C GLU A 7 12.73 5.95 -14.91
N GLN A 8 12.98 6.19 -16.20
CA GLN A 8 12.35 7.28 -16.93
C GLN A 8 10.84 7.09 -17.02
N THR A 9 10.41 5.86 -17.24
CA THR A 9 8.99 5.52 -17.27
C THR A 9 8.32 5.81 -15.92
N ILE A 10 8.93 5.39 -14.81
CA ILE A 10 8.42 5.65 -13.47
C ILE A 10 8.33 7.14 -13.19
N LYS A 11 9.34 7.92 -13.57
CA LYS A 11 9.32 9.38 -13.41
C LYS A 11 8.17 10.03 -14.19
N LEU A 12 7.94 9.58 -15.41
CA LEU A 12 6.83 10.09 -16.23
C LEU A 12 5.48 9.76 -15.59
N ILE A 13 5.31 8.54 -15.10
CA ILE A 13 4.08 8.12 -14.42
C ILE A 13 3.84 9.00 -13.18
N HIS A 14 4.85 9.16 -12.35
CA HIS A 14 4.74 10.00 -11.15
C HIS A 14 4.39 11.44 -11.49
N LYS A 15 5.02 12.00 -12.51
CA LYS A 15 4.70 13.37 -12.98
C LYS A 15 3.21 13.51 -13.33
N GLU A 16 2.64 12.50 -13.98
CA GLU A 16 1.25 12.54 -14.44
C GLU A 16 0.24 12.42 -13.30
N ILE A 17 0.57 11.71 -12.22
CA ILE A 17 -0.38 11.41 -11.14
C ILE A 17 -0.01 12.04 -9.80
N ASN A 18 1.08 12.78 -9.72
CA ASN A 18 1.67 13.24 -8.45
C ASN A 18 0.70 14.10 -7.62
N VAL A 19 -0.06 14.97 -8.24
CA VAL A 19 -1.01 15.84 -7.53
C VAL A 19 -2.01 15.00 -6.74
N LYS A 20 -2.59 13.99 -7.37
CA LYS A 20 -3.57 13.11 -6.71
C LYS A 20 -2.91 12.14 -5.74
N LEU A 21 -1.69 11.70 -6.01
CA LEU A 21 -0.95 10.84 -5.09
C LEU A 21 -0.69 11.56 -3.76
N VAL A 22 -0.30 12.84 -3.81
CA VAL A 22 -0.13 13.66 -2.60
C VAL A 22 -1.45 13.77 -1.84
N LYS A 23 -2.55 13.99 -2.54
CA LYS A 23 -3.88 14.08 -1.92
C LYS A 23 -4.29 12.73 -1.30
N ALA A 24 -4.04 11.62 -1.98
CA ALA A 24 -4.32 10.29 -1.46
C ALA A 24 -3.52 10.00 -0.17
N ASN A 25 -2.24 10.39 -0.15
CA ASN A 25 -1.41 10.26 1.05
C ASN A 25 -1.95 11.10 2.21
N LYS A 26 -2.44 12.31 1.95
CA LYS A 26 -3.07 13.15 2.98
C LYS A 26 -4.33 12.51 3.54
N GLU A 27 -5.17 11.94 2.70
CA GLU A 27 -6.36 11.22 3.14
C GLU A 27 -5.99 10.02 4.01
N LEU A 28 -5.00 9.25 3.58
CA LEU A 28 -4.50 8.11 4.34
C LEU A 28 -3.99 8.55 5.71
N ASP A 29 -3.17 9.61 5.76
CA ASP A 29 -2.63 10.15 7.01
C ASP A 29 -3.74 10.59 7.96
N ARG A 30 -4.79 11.22 7.43
CA ARG A 30 -5.93 11.65 8.23
C ARG A 30 -6.63 10.46 8.89
N PHE A 31 -6.84 9.38 8.16
CA PHE A 31 -7.41 8.16 8.71
C PHE A 31 -6.50 7.54 9.77
N LEU A 32 -5.20 7.51 9.50
CA LEU A 32 -4.22 6.91 10.41
C LEU A 32 -4.09 7.66 11.72
N VAL A 33 -4.16 8.98 11.70
CA VAL A 33 -4.15 9.80 12.92
C VAL A 33 -5.32 9.42 13.83
N SER A 34 -6.47 9.10 13.25
CA SER A 34 -7.64 8.65 14.02
C SER A 34 -7.51 7.20 14.50
N ALA A 35 -6.86 6.33 13.73
CA ALA A 35 -6.79 4.89 13.99
C ALA A 35 -5.61 4.50 14.90
N VAL A 36 -4.49 5.21 14.85
CA VAL A 36 -3.25 4.88 15.59
C VAL A 36 -3.46 4.81 17.10
N PRO A 37 -4.27 5.69 17.76
CA PRO A 37 -4.53 5.54 19.19
C PRO A 37 -5.21 4.23 19.56
N ILE A 38 -5.99 3.67 18.62
CA ILE A 38 -6.73 2.40 18.83
C ILE A 38 -5.84 1.22 18.47
N ILE A 39 -5.08 1.33 17.37
CA ILE A 39 -4.22 0.27 16.85
C ILE A 39 -2.81 0.85 16.61
N PRO A 40 -1.96 0.92 17.67
CA PRO A 40 -0.63 1.54 17.56
C PRO A 40 0.27 0.91 16.49
N LYS A 41 0.12 -0.39 16.24
CA LYS A 41 0.93 -1.11 15.25
C LYS A 41 0.69 -0.62 13.82
N LEU A 42 -0.47 -0.02 13.53
CA LEU A 42 -0.75 0.54 12.21
C LEU A 42 0.29 1.57 11.77
N GLY A 43 0.78 2.37 12.70
CA GLY A 43 1.79 3.38 12.40
C GLY A 43 3.07 2.80 11.81
N ASN A 44 3.45 1.59 12.23
CA ASN A 44 4.66 0.94 11.73
C ASN A 44 4.56 0.61 10.24
N TYR A 45 3.37 0.28 9.75
CA TYR A 45 3.16 -0.09 8.35
C TYR A 45 2.99 1.12 7.43
N PHE A 46 2.43 2.21 7.94
CA PHE A 46 2.06 3.35 7.11
C PHE A 46 2.99 4.55 7.24
N PHE A 47 3.49 4.85 8.45
CA PHE A 47 4.31 6.05 8.65
C PHE A 47 5.80 5.81 8.42
N LYS A 48 6.31 4.61 8.69
CA LYS A 48 7.74 4.31 8.57
C LYS A 48 8.18 3.89 7.17
N LYS A 49 7.31 3.27 6.38
CA LYS A 49 7.67 2.76 5.05
C LYS A 49 6.51 2.92 4.08
N ARG A 50 6.42 4.06 3.44
CA ARG A 50 5.44 4.21 2.36
C ARG A 50 5.86 3.45 1.10
N GLY A 51 7.14 3.16 0.95
CA GLY A 51 7.66 2.41 -0.17
C GLY A 51 7.38 3.09 -1.52
N LYS A 52 7.27 2.28 -2.55
CA LYS A 52 7.03 2.74 -3.92
C LYS A 52 5.57 3.11 -4.19
N GLN A 53 4.67 2.81 -3.27
CA GLN A 53 3.24 3.10 -3.38
C GLN A 53 2.61 2.59 -4.69
N LEU A 54 2.98 1.37 -5.05
CA LEU A 54 2.61 0.78 -6.33
C LEU A 54 1.09 0.70 -6.53
N ARG A 55 0.36 0.31 -5.48
CA ARG A 55 -1.10 0.16 -5.55
C ARG A 55 -1.82 1.48 -5.81
N PRO A 56 -1.57 2.55 -5.05
CA PRO A 56 -2.19 3.84 -5.38
C PRO A 56 -1.73 4.40 -6.72
N VAL A 57 -0.48 4.18 -7.12
CA VAL A 57 0.04 4.61 -8.43
C VAL A 57 -0.75 3.93 -9.56
N ILE A 58 -0.93 2.62 -9.48
CA ILE A 58 -1.68 1.87 -10.50
C ILE A 58 -3.14 2.34 -10.54
N CYS A 59 -3.75 2.55 -9.38
CA CYS A 59 -5.13 3.02 -9.29
C CYS A 59 -5.29 4.40 -9.97
N LEU A 60 -4.44 5.35 -9.65
CA LEU A 60 -4.50 6.70 -10.19
C LEU A 60 -4.16 6.73 -11.68
N LEU A 61 -3.18 5.96 -12.11
CA LEU A 61 -2.81 5.88 -13.52
C LEU A 61 -3.95 5.27 -14.34
N SER A 62 -4.56 4.21 -13.84
CA SER A 62 -5.71 3.58 -14.49
C SER A 62 -6.88 4.56 -14.62
N SER A 63 -7.15 5.33 -13.57
CA SER A 63 -8.17 6.36 -13.58
C SER A 63 -7.89 7.41 -14.66
N LYS A 64 -6.64 7.86 -14.74
CA LYS A 64 -6.23 8.85 -15.74
C LYS A 64 -6.40 8.35 -17.16
N MET A 65 -6.12 7.07 -17.39
CA MET A 65 -6.22 6.47 -18.72
C MET A 65 -7.65 6.38 -19.24
N ILE A 66 -8.63 6.17 -18.35
CA ILE A 66 -10.01 5.90 -18.76
C ILE A 66 -10.96 7.08 -18.54
N ASN A 67 -10.60 8.06 -17.72
CA ASN A 67 -11.48 9.18 -17.39
C ASN A 67 -11.06 10.46 -18.11
N LYS A 68 -11.92 10.98 -18.97
CA LYS A 68 -11.69 12.25 -19.64
C LYS A 68 -11.67 13.42 -18.65
N ASN A 69 -12.40 13.28 -17.54
CA ASN A 69 -12.51 14.33 -16.51
C ASN A 69 -11.63 13.99 -15.29
N TYR A 70 -10.49 13.37 -15.51
CA TYR A 70 -9.59 12.92 -14.44
C TYR A 70 -9.29 14.00 -13.41
N SER A 71 -9.02 15.23 -13.86
CA SER A 71 -8.66 16.34 -12.95
C SER A 71 -9.83 16.81 -12.08
N GLN A 72 -11.06 16.50 -12.46
CA GLN A 72 -12.26 16.97 -11.76
C GLN A 72 -12.86 15.93 -10.81
N ILE A 73 -12.51 14.67 -10.94
CA ILE A 73 -13.00 13.61 -10.07
C ILE A 73 -12.08 13.43 -8.85
N SER A 74 -12.66 12.99 -7.74
CA SER A 74 -11.91 12.74 -6.49
C SER A 74 -12.08 11.32 -5.95
N SER A 75 -13.00 10.55 -6.51
CA SER A 75 -13.26 9.18 -6.08
C SER A 75 -12.04 8.27 -6.23
N ASP A 76 -11.19 8.51 -7.21
CA ASP A 76 -9.95 7.77 -7.42
C ASP A 76 -8.92 8.05 -6.32
N ILE A 77 -8.91 9.25 -5.76
CA ILE A 77 -8.06 9.61 -4.61
C ILE A 77 -8.49 8.78 -3.39
N ASP A 78 -9.79 8.76 -3.11
CA ASP A 78 -10.34 8.00 -1.98
C ASP A 78 -10.11 6.51 -2.17
N MET A 79 -10.29 6.00 -3.37
CA MET A 79 -10.04 4.58 -3.69
C MET A 79 -8.57 4.22 -3.48
N SER A 80 -7.66 5.07 -3.93
CA SER A 80 -6.22 4.87 -3.76
C SER A 80 -5.82 4.80 -2.29
N ALA A 81 -6.34 5.71 -1.48
CA ALA A 81 -6.11 5.71 -0.04
C ALA A 81 -6.70 4.46 0.62
N ALA A 82 -7.91 4.06 0.23
CA ALA A 82 -8.57 2.87 0.77
C ALA A 82 -7.80 1.59 0.44
N ILE A 83 -7.33 1.44 -0.79
CA ILE A 83 -6.54 0.27 -1.21
C ILE A 83 -5.27 0.16 -0.38
N GLU A 84 -4.56 1.27 -0.18
CA GLU A 84 -3.34 1.29 0.62
C GLU A 84 -3.63 0.96 2.09
N PHE A 85 -4.71 1.50 2.63
CA PHE A 85 -5.14 1.20 4.00
C PHE A 85 -5.45 -0.29 4.17
N ILE A 86 -6.19 -0.89 3.25
CA ILE A 86 -6.52 -2.31 3.28
C ILE A 86 -5.25 -3.17 3.22
N HIS A 87 -4.30 -2.79 2.37
CA HIS A 87 -3.03 -3.50 2.26
C HIS A 87 -2.26 -3.48 3.59
N GLY A 88 -2.13 -2.31 4.21
CA GLY A 88 -1.47 -2.19 5.51
C GLY A 88 -2.20 -2.96 6.61
N ALA A 89 -3.53 -2.92 6.62
CA ALA A 89 -4.33 -3.66 7.58
C ALA A 89 -4.15 -5.18 7.42
N THR A 90 -4.04 -5.66 6.19
CA THR A 90 -3.78 -7.06 5.89
C THR A 90 -2.41 -7.49 6.42
N LEU A 91 -1.39 -6.69 6.20
CA LEU A 91 -0.04 -6.96 6.71
C LEU A 91 -0.01 -7.01 8.24
N LEU A 92 -0.71 -6.08 8.89
CA LEU A 92 -0.84 -6.07 10.34
C LEU A 92 -1.54 -7.31 10.86
N HIS A 93 -2.63 -7.71 10.21
CA HIS A 93 -3.38 -8.92 10.58
C HIS A 93 -2.50 -10.17 10.50
N ASP A 94 -1.72 -10.29 9.44
CA ASP A 94 -0.78 -11.40 9.25
C ASP A 94 0.27 -11.44 10.37
N ASP A 95 0.83 -10.30 10.74
CA ASP A 95 1.81 -10.22 11.82
C ASP A 95 1.22 -10.62 13.17
N VAL A 96 -0.01 -10.21 13.45
CA VAL A 96 -0.70 -10.59 14.70
C VAL A 96 -0.91 -12.09 14.78
N ILE A 97 -1.30 -12.72 13.67
CA ILE A 97 -1.46 -14.19 13.60
C ILE A 97 -0.13 -14.89 13.81
N ASP A 98 0.94 -14.44 13.15
CA ASP A 98 2.27 -15.04 13.25
C ASP A 98 2.82 -14.92 14.67
N GLU A 99 2.69 -13.77 15.32
CA GLU A 99 3.08 -13.60 16.73
C GLU A 99 2.27 -14.53 17.65
N GLY A 100 0.97 -14.63 17.43
CA GLY A 100 0.10 -15.51 18.21
C GLY A 100 0.51 -16.97 18.10
N LYS A 101 0.89 -17.44 16.91
CA LYS A 101 1.36 -18.82 16.68
C LYS A 101 2.70 -19.07 17.36
N LEU A 102 3.63 -18.13 17.31
CA LEU A 102 4.93 -18.23 17.98
C LEU A 102 4.76 -18.34 19.49
N ARG A 103 3.87 -17.56 20.09
CA ARG A 103 3.59 -17.57 21.54
C ARG A 103 2.99 -18.91 22.01
N ARG A 104 2.24 -19.59 21.15
CA ARG A 104 1.60 -20.87 21.47
C ARG A 104 2.56 -22.08 21.36
N GLY A 105 3.83 -21.85 21.03
CA GLY A 105 4.85 -22.89 20.99
C GLY A 105 4.73 -23.88 19.83
N GLN A 106 3.98 -23.59 18.79
CA GLN A 106 3.78 -24.45 17.62
C GLN A 106 4.87 -24.21 16.57
N LYS A 107 6.14 -24.32 16.98
CA LYS A 107 7.27 -23.96 16.12
C LYS A 107 7.35 -24.75 14.82
N SER A 108 7.06 -26.05 14.83
CA SER A 108 7.18 -26.89 13.62
C SER A 108 6.14 -26.53 12.56
N ILE A 109 4.88 -26.35 12.96
CA ILE A 109 3.80 -25.93 12.07
C ILE A 109 4.01 -24.48 11.64
N THR A 110 4.44 -23.63 12.55
CA THR A 110 4.70 -22.20 12.30
C THR A 110 5.85 -22.03 11.29
N VAL A 111 6.92 -22.80 11.40
CA VAL A 111 8.04 -22.69 10.45
C VAL A 111 7.58 -22.99 9.02
N SER A 112 6.84 -24.07 8.82
CA SER A 112 6.29 -24.42 7.50
C SER A 112 5.37 -23.34 6.95
N TYR A 113 4.46 -22.84 7.78
CA TYR A 113 3.51 -21.81 7.40
C TYR A 113 4.20 -20.46 7.12
N THR A 114 5.12 -20.06 7.97
CA THR A 114 5.89 -18.81 7.81
C THR A 114 6.72 -18.84 6.53
N HIS A 115 7.29 -19.99 6.17
CA HIS A 115 8.06 -20.14 4.94
C HIS A 115 7.19 -19.88 3.71
N LEU A 116 6.00 -20.45 3.66
CA LEU A 116 5.04 -20.20 2.57
C LEU A 116 4.61 -18.73 2.49
N ARG A 117 4.36 -18.11 3.62
CA ARG A 117 3.96 -16.70 3.68
C ARG A 117 5.07 -15.75 3.29
N ALA A 118 6.30 -16.00 3.68
CA ALA A 118 7.43 -15.19 3.27
C ALA A 118 7.56 -15.21 1.74
N HIS A 119 7.30 -16.36 1.12
CA HIS A 119 7.31 -16.47 -0.35
C HIS A 119 6.19 -15.67 -1.01
N GLU A 120 4.98 -15.70 -0.46
CA GLU A 120 3.85 -14.90 -0.94
C GLU A 120 4.13 -13.39 -0.79
N THR A 121 4.71 -12.98 0.31
CA THR A 121 5.02 -11.57 0.58
C THR A 121 6.07 -11.02 -0.38
N ASP A 122 7.03 -11.84 -0.77
CA ASP A 122 8.07 -11.45 -1.73
C ASP A 122 7.49 -11.16 -3.12
N LEU A 123 6.35 -11.75 -3.47
CA LEU A 123 5.66 -11.52 -4.73
C LEU A 123 4.86 -10.21 -4.76
N ASN A 124 4.61 -9.62 -3.62
CA ASN A 124 3.88 -8.36 -3.48
C ASN A 124 4.84 -7.18 -3.39
#